data_5c1c2d5a0b77cebb9781745fbc7ed035
#
_entry.id   5c1c2d5a0b77cebb9781745fbc7ed035
#
_cell.length_a   1.000
_cell.length_b   1.000
_cell.length_c   1.000
_cell.angle_alpha   90.00
_cell.angle_beta   90.00
_cell.angle_gamma   90.00
#
_symmetry.space_group_name_H-M   'P 1'
#
loop_
_entity.id
_entity.type
_entity.pdbx_description
1 polymer ?
#
loop_
_entity_poly.entity_id
_entity_poly.type
_entity_poly.pdbx_seq_one_letter_code
_entity_poly.pdbx_strand_id
1 'polypeptide(L)'
;SLWALAKQYGRDVKLYCHWTAGHYDQLFEDYHILIKGDGRVYVSTPNFTEVKASTYMRNSGSISIGLCCAYNAIGTNNLGNEPPTEAQLNALAQVVCVLADALDLTIDLQRVMTHAEAADNLDNIYPHEAYGPDSTCERWDLYVVHEGDNAGTGGNIIRGNANWYRASGQLKNL
;
A
#
# COMPACT_ATOMS: atom_id res chain seq x y z
N SER A 1 20.69 6.65 3.05
CA SER A 1 19.41 6.52 3.77
C SER A 1 18.23 6.71 2.82
N LEU A 2 17.08 6.22 3.23
CA LEU A 2 15.86 6.36 2.45
C LEU A 2 15.48 7.84 2.24
N TRP A 3 15.64 8.65 3.27
CA TRP A 3 15.42 10.10 3.19
C TRP A 3 16.33 10.78 2.16
N ALA A 4 17.62 10.43 2.16
CA ALA A 4 18.57 10.99 1.19
C ALA A 4 18.20 10.59 -0.24
N LEU A 5 17.75 9.35 -0.44
CA LEU A 5 17.32 8.87 -1.74
C LEU A 5 16.07 9.60 -2.23
N ALA A 6 15.07 9.78 -1.38
CA ALA A 6 13.86 10.52 -1.72
C ALA A 6 14.19 11.97 -2.10
N LYS A 7 15.08 12.61 -1.34
CA LYS A 7 15.50 13.99 -1.57
C LYS A 7 16.18 14.19 -2.93
N GLN A 8 16.93 13.19 -3.42
CA GLN A 8 17.53 13.25 -4.76
C GLN A 8 16.47 13.45 -5.86
N TYR A 9 15.25 13.01 -5.62
CA TYR A 9 14.12 13.13 -6.55
C TYR A 9 13.18 14.27 -6.17
N GLY A 10 13.58 15.15 -5.23
CA GLY A 10 12.82 16.33 -4.83
C GLY A 10 11.53 16.00 -4.06
N ARG A 11 11.51 14.90 -3.32
CA ARG A 11 10.32 14.46 -2.59
C ARG A 11 10.66 13.91 -1.20
N ASP A 12 9.62 13.73 -0.38
CA ASP A 12 9.71 13.09 0.92
C ASP A 12 9.61 11.56 0.80
N VAL A 13 9.98 10.86 1.86
CA VAL A 13 9.73 9.43 1.97
C VAL A 13 8.23 9.18 2.02
N LYS A 14 7.76 8.19 1.27
CA LYS A 14 6.35 7.80 1.20
C LYS A 14 6.21 6.29 1.32
N LEU A 15 5.05 5.88 1.81
CA LEU A 15 4.63 4.48 1.83
C LEU A 15 3.53 4.31 0.77
N TYR A 16 3.68 3.31 -0.08
CA TYR A 16 2.66 2.96 -1.07
C TYR A 16 2.11 1.57 -0.77
N CYS A 17 0.79 1.50 -0.65
CA CYS A 17 0.07 0.28 -0.36
C CYS A 17 -0.55 -0.29 -1.63
N HIS A 18 -0.43 -1.60 -1.81
CA HIS A 18 -0.86 -2.33 -2.99
C HIS A 18 -1.60 -3.60 -2.60
N TRP A 19 -2.35 -4.15 -3.53
CA TRP A 19 -2.58 -5.59 -3.58
C TRP A 19 -1.79 -6.18 -4.75
N THR A 20 -1.42 -7.45 -4.65
CA THR A 20 -0.60 -8.09 -5.68
C THR A 20 -1.41 -8.56 -6.90
N ALA A 21 -2.73 -8.64 -6.77
CA ALA A 21 -3.63 -9.31 -7.69
C ALA A 21 -3.29 -10.80 -7.89
N GLY A 22 -2.58 -11.38 -6.95
CA GLY A 22 -2.20 -12.80 -6.89
C GLY A 22 -2.93 -13.54 -5.78
N HIS A 23 -2.45 -14.74 -5.47
CA HIS A 23 -3.02 -15.60 -4.43
C HIS A 23 -2.57 -15.21 -3.03
N TYR A 24 -3.32 -15.62 -2.01
CA TYR A 24 -3.06 -15.29 -0.59
C TYR A 24 -1.68 -15.72 -0.10
N ASP A 25 -1.08 -16.74 -0.67
CA ASP A 25 0.23 -17.25 -0.28
C ASP A 25 1.33 -16.97 -1.31
N GLN A 26 1.02 -16.22 -2.37
CA GLN A 26 1.94 -15.94 -3.46
C GLN A 26 2.74 -14.67 -3.16
N LEU A 27 4.08 -14.80 -3.13
CA LEU A 27 5.00 -13.70 -2.91
C LEU A 27 5.55 -13.18 -4.24
N PHE A 28 5.78 -11.86 -4.30
CA PHE A 28 6.38 -11.18 -5.44
C PHE A 28 7.54 -10.29 -4.98
N GLU A 29 8.59 -10.21 -5.78
CA GLU A 29 9.77 -9.38 -5.48
C GLU A 29 9.56 -7.88 -5.76
N ASP A 30 8.42 -7.50 -6.31
CA ASP A 30 8.09 -6.13 -6.71
C ASP A 30 7.82 -5.21 -5.52
N TYR A 31 7.71 -5.77 -4.32
CA TYR A 31 7.37 -5.05 -3.10
C TYR A 31 8.44 -5.27 -2.02
N HIS A 32 8.67 -4.26 -1.18
CA HIS A 32 9.58 -4.38 -0.04
C HIS A 32 9.00 -5.28 1.06
N ILE A 33 7.70 -5.15 1.29
CA ILE A 33 6.97 -5.87 2.33
C ILE A 33 5.76 -6.52 1.69
N LEU A 34 5.49 -7.76 2.07
CA LEU A 34 4.30 -8.51 1.63
C LEU A 34 3.56 -9.04 2.84
N ILE A 35 2.23 -9.03 2.75
CA ILE A 35 1.34 -9.53 3.81
C ILE A 35 0.46 -10.60 3.19
N LYS A 36 0.64 -11.85 3.65
CA LYS A 36 -0.17 -12.98 3.18
C LYS A 36 -1.60 -12.92 3.70
N GLY A 37 -2.48 -13.73 3.11
CA GLY A 37 -3.90 -13.76 3.45
C GLY A 37 -4.20 -13.97 4.94
N ASP A 38 -3.34 -14.66 5.67
CA ASP A 38 -3.45 -14.87 7.12
C ASP A 38 -2.87 -13.73 7.97
N GLY A 39 -2.38 -12.68 7.35
CA GLY A 39 -1.78 -11.52 8.02
C GLY A 39 -0.30 -11.64 8.31
N ARG A 40 0.37 -12.72 7.92
CA ARG A 40 1.83 -12.85 8.09
C ARG A 40 2.57 -11.86 7.23
N VAL A 41 3.56 -11.20 7.83
CA VAL A 41 4.37 -10.17 7.20
C VAL A 41 5.72 -10.74 6.77
N TYR A 42 6.07 -10.50 5.50
CA TYR A 42 7.33 -10.92 4.91
C TYR A 42 8.06 -9.70 4.37
N VAL A 43 9.36 -9.63 4.63
CA VAL A 43 10.23 -8.57 4.10
C VAL A 43 11.09 -9.18 3.01
N SER A 44 11.00 -8.65 1.80
CA SER A 44 11.66 -9.21 0.62
C SER A 44 13.07 -8.68 0.38
N THR A 45 13.53 -7.73 1.17
CA THR A 45 14.81 -7.06 0.98
C THR A 45 15.50 -6.81 2.33
N PRO A 46 16.83 -6.91 2.40
CA PRO A 46 17.57 -6.52 3.60
C PRO A 46 17.70 -4.99 3.76
N ASN A 47 17.34 -4.22 2.74
CA ASN A 47 17.52 -2.78 2.72
C ASN A 47 16.39 -2.08 1.98
N PHE A 48 15.61 -1.25 2.69
CA PHE A 48 14.49 -0.50 2.10
C PHE A 48 14.93 0.62 1.14
N THR A 49 16.22 0.93 1.03
CA THR A 49 16.71 1.83 -0.01
C THR A 49 16.77 1.15 -1.38
N GLU A 50 16.67 -0.18 -1.43
CA GLU A 50 16.50 -0.90 -2.69
C GLU A 50 15.23 -0.44 -3.40
N VAL A 51 15.35 -0.11 -4.68
CA VAL A 51 14.20 0.36 -5.47
C VAL A 51 13.39 -0.82 -5.95
N LYS A 52 12.11 -0.84 -5.61
CA LYS A 52 11.15 -1.87 -6.08
C LYS A 52 10.19 -1.26 -7.09
N ALA A 53 10.03 -1.93 -8.23
CA ALA A 53 9.21 -1.43 -9.35
C ALA A 53 7.72 -1.74 -9.14
N SER A 54 7.06 -0.98 -8.29
CA SER A 54 5.65 -1.21 -7.92
C SER A 54 4.72 -0.01 -8.17
N THR A 55 5.24 1.20 -8.19
CA THR A 55 4.43 2.42 -8.37
C THR A 55 5.14 3.34 -9.36
N TYR A 56 4.56 3.50 -10.54
CA TYR A 56 5.17 4.25 -11.65
C TYR A 56 5.60 5.67 -11.22
N MET A 57 6.86 6.01 -11.52
CA MET A 57 7.50 7.31 -11.22
C MET A 57 7.61 7.63 -9.71
N ARG A 58 7.36 6.66 -8.82
CA ARG A 58 7.31 6.89 -7.37
C ARG A 58 8.17 5.90 -6.57
N ASN A 59 8.95 5.07 -7.26
CA ASN A 59 9.62 3.93 -6.60
C ASN A 59 10.83 4.33 -5.75
N SER A 60 11.61 5.29 -6.20
CA SER A 60 12.85 5.68 -5.50
C SER A 60 12.54 6.48 -4.24
N GLY A 61 13.08 6.05 -3.11
CA GLY A 61 12.87 6.71 -1.82
C GLY A 61 11.52 6.41 -1.18
N SER A 62 10.84 5.36 -1.64
CA SER A 62 9.54 4.92 -1.11
C SER A 62 9.62 3.48 -0.63
N ILE A 63 8.73 3.10 0.28
CA ILE A 63 8.53 1.72 0.69
C ILE A 63 7.20 1.24 0.13
N SER A 64 7.22 0.12 -0.57
CA SER A 64 6.02 -0.52 -1.13
C SER A 64 5.61 -1.72 -0.28
N ILE A 65 4.32 -1.79 0.03
CA ILE A 65 3.72 -2.84 0.85
C ILE A 65 2.61 -3.48 0.01
N GLY A 66 2.72 -4.78 -0.26
CA GLY A 66 1.75 -5.53 -1.04
C GLY A 66 0.93 -6.50 -0.20
N LEU A 67 -0.39 -6.44 -0.30
CA LEU A 67 -1.27 -7.48 0.22
C LEU A 67 -1.38 -8.58 -0.82
N CYS A 68 -1.08 -9.82 -0.44
CA CYS A 68 -1.20 -11.00 -1.32
C CYS A 68 -2.68 -11.37 -1.45
N CYS A 69 -3.37 -10.80 -2.42
CA CYS A 69 -4.81 -10.96 -2.59
C CYS A 69 -5.27 -10.40 -3.93
N ALA A 70 -6.59 -10.39 -4.11
CA ALA A 70 -7.28 -9.83 -5.26
C ALA A 70 -7.01 -10.58 -6.58
N TYR A 71 -6.67 -11.86 -6.51
CA TYR A 71 -6.60 -12.70 -7.71
C TYR A 71 -7.96 -12.71 -8.40
N ASN A 72 -7.98 -12.43 -9.69
CA ASN A 72 -9.19 -12.31 -10.52
C ASN A 72 -10.17 -11.21 -10.08
N ALA A 73 -9.72 -10.19 -9.35
CA ALA A 73 -10.53 -9.01 -9.10
C ALA A 73 -10.79 -8.26 -10.41
N ILE A 74 -12.04 -7.87 -10.65
CA ILE A 74 -12.47 -7.24 -11.92
C ILE A 74 -13.16 -5.90 -11.73
N GLY A 75 -13.54 -5.52 -10.52
CA GLY A 75 -14.21 -4.26 -10.21
C GLY A 75 -14.52 -4.13 -8.74
N THR A 76 -15.04 -2.98 -8.34
CA THR A 76 -15.28 -2.66 -6.91
C THR A 76 -16.34 -3.56 -6.26
N ASN A 77 -17.21 -4.19 -7.06
CA ASN A 77 -18.22 -5.13 -6.58
C ASN A 77 -17.81 -6.60 -6.75
N ASN A 78 -16.62 -6.85 -7.27
CA ASN A 78 -16.10 -8.19 -7.46
C ASN A 78 -14.57 -8.20 -7.28
N LEU A 79 -14.12 -8.51 -6.07
CA LEU A 79 -12.71 -8.57 -5.72
C LEU A 79 -12.14 -10.00 -5.87
N GLY A 80 -12.84 -10.86 -6.61
CA GLY A 80 -12.43 -12.24 -6.84
C GLY A 80 -12.70 -13.14 -5.64
N ASN A 81 -12.15 -14.36 -5.68
CA ASN A 81 -12.31 -15.34 -4.61
C ASN A 81 -11.31 -15.17 -3.46
N GLU A 82 -10.34 -14.30 -3.63
CA GLU A 82 -9.30 -14.02 -2.64
C GLU A 82 -9.23 -12.50 -2.37
N PRO A 83 -10.32 -11.89 -1.88
CA PRO A 83 -10.32 -10.46 -1.56
C PRO A 83 -9.41 -10.15 -0.37
N PRO A 84 -9.08 -8.88 -0.13
CA PRO A 84 -8.36 -8.50 1.10
C PRO A 84 -9.06 -9.07 2.34
N THR A 85 -8.28 -9.67 3.24
CA THR A 85 -8.81 -10.23 4.50
C THR A 85 -8.71 -9.21 5.63
N GLU A 86 -9.53 -9.40 6.67
CA GLU A 86 -9.42 -8.58 7.88
C GLU A 86 -8.05 -8.74 8.55
N ALA A 87 -7.48 -9.94 8.52
CA ALA A 87 -6.13 -10.19 9.02
C ALA A 87 -5.08 -9.37 8.24
N GLN A 88 -5.22 -9.27 6.92
CA GLN A 88 -4.35 -8.44 6.08
C GLN A 88 -4.52 -6.95 6.38
N LEU A 89 -5.74 -6.48 6.50
CA LEU A 89 -6.01 -5.06 6.75
C LEU A 89 -5.51 -4.64 8.14
N ASN A 90 -5.67 -5.50 9.14
CA ASN A 90 -5.13 -5.25 10.48
C ASN A 90 -3.60 -5.24 10.48
N ALA A 91 -2.97 -6.20 9.82
CA ALA A 91 -1.52 -6.25 9.70
C ALA A 91 -0.97 -5.03 8.93
N LEU A 92 -1.62 -4.65 7.84
CA LEU A 92 -1.24 -3.47 7.05
C LEU A 92 -1.27 -2.19 7.90
N ALA A 93 -2.34 -1.99 8.65
CA ALA A 93 -2.46 -0.82 9.53
C ALA A 93 -1.33 -0.77 10.57
N GLN A 94 -0.97 -1.91 11.15
CA GLN A 94 0.13 -2.01 12.11
C GLN A 94 1.50 -1.76 11.45
N VAL A 95 1.74 -2.33 10.27
CA VAL A 95 2.98 -2.12 9.50
C VAL A 95 3.13 -0.64 9.14
N VAL A 96 2.08 0.00 8.65
CA VAL A 96 2.08 1.43 8.34
C VAL A 96 2.41 2.25 9.59
N CYS A 97 1.80 1.93 10.72
CA CYS A 97 2.07 2.62 12.00
C CYS A 97 3.52 2.49 12.43
N VAL A 98 4.09 1.29 12.39
CA VAL A 98 5.49 1.03 12.76
C VAL A 98 6.45 1.77 11.83
N LEU A 99 6.22 1.73 10.53
CA LEU A 99 7.07 2.42 9.56
C LEU A 99 6.96 3.94 9.70
N ALA A 100 5.76 4.45 9.92
CA ALA A 100 5.55 5.89 10.12
C ALA A 100 6.27 6.39 11.38
N ASP A 101 6.24 5.62 12.46
CA ASP A 101 7.01 5.96 13.67
C ASP A 101 8.51 5.91 13.41
N ALA A 102 9.01 4.86 12.77
CA ALA A 102 10.44 4.71 12.48
C ALA A 102 10.98 5.79 11.55
N LEU A 103 10.16 6.27 10.63
CA LEU A 103 10.52 7.27 9.62
C LEU A 103 10.06 8.68 9.97
N ASP A 104 9.42 8.87 11.11
CA ASP A 104 8.86 10.15 11.55
C ASP A 104 7.89 10.74 10.52
N LEU A 105 6.97 9.91 10.03
CA LEU A 105 5.96 10.32 9.07
C LEU A 105 4.62 10.58 9.76
N THR A 106 3.91 11.59 9.28
CA THR A 106 2.47 11.71 9.51
C THR A 106 1.74 10.68 8.65
N ILE A 107 0.73 10.03 9.20
CA ILE A 107 -0.12 9.10 8.44
C ILE A 107 -1.23 9.91 7.80
N ASP A 108 -0.96 10.44 6.62
CA ASP A 108 -1.86 11.26 5.83
C ASP A 108 -1.83 10.83 4.35
N LEU A 109 -2.68 11.46 3.54
CA LEU A 109 -2.79 11.16 2.11
C LEU A 109 -1.45 11.30 1.38
N GLN A 110 -0.64 12.29 1.74
CA GLN A 110 0.60 12.57 1.02
C GLN A 110 1.74 11.61 1.35
N ARG A 111 1.70 10.96 2.52
CA ARG A 111 2.79 10.09 2.99
C ARG A 111 2.44 8.62 2.99
N VAL A 112 1.16 8.29 3.02
CA VAL A 112 0.66 6.91 2.99
C VAL A 112 -0.47 6.82 1.96
N MET A 113 -0.14 6.32 0.78
CA MET A 113 -1.06 6.26 -0.35
C MET A 113 -1.32 4.83 -0.78
N THR A 114 -2.49 4.59 -1.33
CA THR A 114 -2.71 3.39 -2.15
C THR A 114 -2.21 3.62 -3.57
N HIS A 115 -1.96 2.55 -4.30
CA HIS A 115 -1.62 2.65 -5.72
C HIS A 115 -2.75 3.34 -6.51
N ALA A 116 -4.01 3.06 -6.18
CA ALA A 116 -5.15 3.72 -6.82
C ALA A 116 -5.13 5.24 -6.63
N GLU A 117 -4.79 5.70 -5.43
CA GLU A 117 -4.67 7.14 -5.16
C GLU A 117 -3.50 7.77 -5.93
N ALA A 118 -2.38 7.05 -6.06
CA ALA A 118 -1.27 7.49 -6.88
C ALA A 118 -1.64 7.54 -8.37
N ALA A 119 -2.38 6.53 -8.87
CA ALA A 119 -2.86 6.49 -10.24
C ALA A 119 -3.81 7.67 -10.56
N ASP A 120 -4.57 8.13 -9.58
CA ASP A 120 -5.40 9.33 -9.69
C ASP A 120 -4.60 10.64 -9.52
N ASN A 121 -3.30 10.53 -9.35
CA ASN A 121 -2.38 11.66 -9.17
C ASN A 121 -2.74 12.57 -7.99
N LEU A 122 -3.21 12.00 -6.90
CA LEU A 122 -3.59 12.76 -5.70
C LEU A 122 -2.39 13.36 -4.97
N ASP A 123 -1.18 12.93 -5.32
CA ASP A 123 0.09 13.50 -4.85
C ASP A 123 0.65 14.59 -5.78
N ASN A 124 -0.01 14.84 -6.90
CA ASN A 124 0.42 15.80 -7.94
C ASN A 124 1.82 15.52 -8.51
N ILE A 125 2.26 14.26 -8.48
CA ILE A 125 3.51 13.86 -9.14
C ILE A 125 3.21 13.62 -10.61
N TYR A 126 3.93 14.32 -11.45
CA TYR A 126 3.83 14.17 -12.89
C TYR A 126 4.80 13.09 -13.40
N PRO A 127 4.46 12.33 -14.44
CA PRO A 127 3.20 12.36 -15.17
C PRO A 127 2.09 11.59 -14.48
N HIS A 128 0.87 12.01 -14.75
CA HIS A 128 -0.32 11.26 -14.34
C HIS A 128 -0.32 9.87 -15.02
N GLU A 129 -0.73 8.85 -14.30
CA GLU A 129 -0.84 7.52 -14.88
C GLU A 129 -2.01 7.45 -15.87
N ALA A 130 -1.82 6.67 -16.95
CA ALA A 130 -2.83 6.56 -18.01
C ALA A 130 -4.07 5.78 -17.56
N TYR A 131 -3.96 5.00 -16.49
CA TYR A 131 -5.02 4.13 -16.00
C TYR A 131 -5.41 4.54 -14.59
N GLY A 132 -6.63 4.96 -14.44
CA GLY A 132 -7.20 5.30 -13.15
C GLY A 132 -7.82 4.10 -12.44
N PRO A 133 -8.29 4.33 -11.22
CA PRO A 133 -9.09 3.35 -10.50
C PRO A 133 -10.36 3.01 -11.29
N ASP A 134 -11.02 1.94 -10.93
CA ASP A 134 -12.21 1.41 -11.60
C ASP A 134 -11.98 0.90 -13.04
N SER A 135 -10.75 0.89 -13.52
CA SER A 135 -10.44 0.22 -14.78
C SER A 135 -10.08 -1.25 -14.51
N THR A 136 -10.08 -2.07 -15.54
CA THR A 136 -9.62 -3.47 -15.43
C THR A 136 -8.11 -3.59 -15.45
N CYS A 137 -7.39 -2.49 -15.37
CA CYS A 137 -5.94 -2.50 -15.30
C CYS A 137 -5.44 -2.74 -13.87
N GLU A 138 -4.18 -3.06 -13.74
CA GLU A 138 -3.54 -3.42 -12.47
C GLU A 138 -3.20 -2.25 -11.55
N ARG A 139 -3.71 -1.04 -11.82
CA ARG A 139 -3.36 0.18 -11.08
C ARG A 139 -4.48 0.74 -10.22
N TRP A 140 -5.48 -0.05 -9.94
CA TRP A 140 -6.58 0.33 -9.06
C TRP A 140 -6.49 -0.32 -7.67
N ASP A 141 -5.31 -0.80 -7.32
CA ASP A 141 -5.03 -1.49 -6.05
C ASP A 141 -5.55 -0.70 -4.87
N LEU A 142 -6.36 -1.37 -4.04
CA LEU A 142 -6.90 -0.81 -2.80
C LEU A 142 -7.76 0.45 -3.00
N TYR A 143 -8.34 0.60 -4.19
CA TYR A 143 -9.35 1.62 -4.43
C TYR A 143 -10.54 1.43 -3.47
N VAL A 144 -10.89 0.19 -3.23
CA VAL A 144 -11.73 -0.27 -2.13
C VAL A 144 -11.03 -1.43 -1.42
N VAL A 145 -11.41 -1.72 -0.18
CA VAL A 145 -10.86 -2.86 0.59
C VAL A 145 -11.90 -3.94 0.85
N HIS A 146 -13.19 -3.64 0.66
CA HIS A 146 -14.29 -4.61 0.71
C HIS A 146 -15.17 -4.43 -0.52
N GLU A 147 -15.77 -5.51 -0.96
CA GLU A 147 -16.75 -5.44 -2.05
C GLU A 147 -17.92 -4.53 -1.67
N GLY A 148 -18.31 -3.66 -2.59
CA GLY A 148 -19.42 -2.74 -2.38
C GLY A 148 -19.11 -1.51 -1.54
N ASP A 149 -17.88 -1.32 -1.09
CA ASP A 149 -17.46 -0.06 -0.46
C ASP A 149 -17.65 1.11 -1.44
N ASN A 150 -17.86 2.29 -0.89
CA ASN A 150 -17.88 3.51 -1.69
C ASN A 150 -16.56 3.67 -2.44
N ALA A 151 -16.65 4.13 -3.68
CA ALA A 151 -15.49 4.30 -4.56
C ALA A 151 -14.42 5.18 -3.91
N GLY A 152 -13.17 4.73 -3.98
CA GLY A 152 -12.02 5.51 -3.52
C GLY A 152 -11.82 5.57 -2.01
N THR A 153 -12.50 4.74 -1.23
CA THR A 153 -12.42 4.79 0.24
C THR A 153 -11.31 3.93 0.84
N GLY A 154 -10.63 3.09 0.04
CA GLY A 154 -9.64 2.14 0.55
C GLY A 154 -8.50 2.80 1.32
N GLY A 155 -7.93 3.86 0.79
CA GLY A 155 -6.84 4.58 1.44
C GLY A 155 -7.26 5.22 2.78
N ASN A 156 -8.45 5.81 2.83
CA ASN A 156 -8.96 6.40 4.06
C ASN A 156 -9.17 5.35 5.15
N ILE A 157 -9.64 4.16 4.80
CA ILE A 157 -9.80 3.06 5.75
C ILE A 157 -8.43 2.61 6.28
N ILE A 158 -7.46 2.43 5.41
CA ILE A 158 -6.10 2.03 5.81
C ILE A 158 -5.47 3.07 6.74
N ARG A 159 -5.49 4.33 6.36
CA ARG A 159 -4.93 5.42 7.18
C ARG A 159 -5.67 5.60 8.49
N GLY A 160 -6.99 5.48 8.47
CA GLY A 160 -7.82 5.56 9.68
C GLY A 160 -7.47 4.47 10.68
N ASN A 161 -7.34 3.23 10.21
CA ASN A 161 -6.93 2.10 11.05
C ASN A 161 -5.50 2.28 11.60
N ALA A 162 -4.57 2.73 10.77
CA ALA A 162 -3.20 2.98 11.19
C ALA A 162 -3.12 4.09 12.25
N ASN A 163 -3.83 5.17 12.05
CA ASN A 163 -3.91 6.27 13.04
C ASN A 163 -4.57 5.82 14.34
N TRP A 164 -5.54 4.92 14.27
CA TRP A 164 -6.14 4.36 15.49
C TRP A 164 -5.12 3.57 16.29
N TYR A 165 -4.33 2.70 15.65
CA TYR A 165 -3.25 1.95 16.30
C TYR A 165 -2.21 2.89 16.92
N ARG A 166 -1.81 3.91 16.18
CA ARG A 166 -0.83 4.90 16.63
C ARG A 166 -1.31 5.65 17.88
N ALA A 167 -2.56 6.10 17.87
CA ALA A 167 -3.16 6.85 18.98
C ALA A 167 -3.41 5.98 20.20
N SER A 168 -3.82 4.73 20.00
CA SER A 168 -4.16 3.82 21.11
C SER A 168 -2.96 3.11 21.71
N GLY A 169 -1.82 3.07 21.01
CA GLY A 169 -0.63 2.33 21.42
C GLY A 169 -0.81 0.81 21.43
N GLN A 170 -1.86 0.29 20.78
CA GLN A 170 -2.20 -1.14 20.78
C GLN A 170 -1.57 -1.89 19.61
N LEU A 171 -0.27 -1.71 19.39
CA LEU A 171 0.45 -2.54 18.43
C LEU A 171 0.65 -3.93 18.99
N LYS A 172 0.32 -4.93 18.19
CA LYS A 172 0.69 -6.30 18.53
C LYS A 172 2.18 -6.48 18.32
N ASN A 173 2.81 -7.25 19.19
CA ASN A 173 4.18 -7.69 18.96
C ASN A 173 4.20 -8.59 17.72
N LEU A 174 4.87 -8.15 16.71
CA LEU A 174 5.03 -8.89 15.47
C LEU A 174 6.17 -9.91 15.60
#